data_ff96067579ec4aaaa1ff35fc48229d12
#
_entry.id   ff96067579ec4aaaa1ff35fc48229d12
#
_cell.length_a   1.000
_cell.length_b   1.000
_cell.length_c   1.000
_cell.angle_alpha   90.00
_cell.angle_beta   90.00
_cell.angle_gamma   90.00
#
_symmetry.space_group_name_H-M   'P 1'
#
loop_
_entity.id
_entity.type
_entity.pdbx_description
1 polymer ?
#
loop_
_entity_poly.entity_id
_entity_poly.type
_entity_poly.pdbx_seq_one_letter_code
_entity_poly.pdbx_strand_id
1 'polypeptide(L)'
;MVDLKDRFLKYVSFDTQSDEMSETFPSTEKQKVLLKYLVEEMKSLGLTEVEMDEHSYAMGTIPATPGYEDRPVIGFISHVGTSPDMSGANIKPQIIENYDGKDIRLNENLMMTVKDFPELSAFKGHTLITTDGTTLLGADDKAGVAEIMTAAEYLMAHPEIKHGKIRIGFTPDEEVGRGVDYFNVEKFGAKFAYTIDGGFEGELEYENFNAASAKVAIQGRNVHPGYAKDKMINALQVAAEVNSLLPAWERPEHTDGYEGFYHLVGLSGSVENAEISYIIRDHIREKFEAKKQFMTKVVELLTQKYGEGVLTLTLKDQYYNMREMVEPHPEVIDKAFKAMEQAGVTPIVRPIRGGTDGARLSYMGLPCPNLFTGGMNFHGKFEYCSLDTMRRAQQTILNLIQLWAE
;
A
#
# COMPACT_ATOMS: atom_id res chain seq x y z
N MET A 1 -1.01 -29.74 6.71
CA MET A 1 -1.06 -28.32 6.29
C MET A 1 -1.20 -27.46 7.52
N VAL A 2 -0.50 -26.33 7.54
CA VAL A 2 -0.62 -25.34 8.62
C VAL A 2 -1.94 -24.58 8.44
N ASP A 3 -2.71 -24.37 9.54
CA ASP A 3 -3.93 -23.55 9.46
C ASP A 3 -3.58 -22.09 9.16
N LEU A 4 -4.40 -21.43 8.35
CA LEU A 4 -4.20 -20.03 7.93
C LEU A 4 -4.05 -19.09 9.14
N LYS A 5 -4.88 -19.27 10.17
CA LYS A 5 -4.82 -18.49 11.41
C LYS A 5 -3.45 -18.66 12.10
N ASP A 6 -2.99 -19.90 12.24
CA ASP A 6 -1.75 -20.19 12.96
C ASP A 6 -0.54 -19.64 12.18
N ARG A 7 -0.59 -19.70 10.83
CA ARG A 7 0.41 -19.08 9.94
C ARG A 7 0.42 -17.56 10.10
N PHE A 8 -0.73 -16.92 10.04
CA PHE A 8 -0.86 -15.48 10.24
C PHE A 8 -0.34 -15.05 11.62
N LEU A 9 -0.77 -15.73 12.70
CA LEU A 9 -0.29 -15.44 14.06
C LEU A 9 1.23 -15.62 14.19
N LYS A 10 1.81 -16.58 13.47
CA LYS A 10 3.26 -16.73 13.41
C LYS A 10 3.91 -15.55 12.72
N TYR A 11 3.39 -15.08 11.59
CA TYR A 11 4.00 -13.99 10.83
C TYR A 11 3.90 -12.65 11.56
N VAL A 12 2.77 -12.34 12.19
CA VAL A 12 2.65 -11.10 12.98
C VAL A 12 3.54 -11.09 14.22
N SER A 13 4.03 -12.24 14.67
CA SER A 13 4.99 -12.31 15.79
C SER A 13 6.38 -11.75 15.46
N PHE A 14 6.71 -11.56 14.17
CA PHE A 14 7.94 -10.91 13.73
C PHE A 14 7.76 -9.39 13.73
N ASP A 15 8.66 -8.67 14.36
CA ASP A 15 8.75 -7.22 14.19
C ASP A 15 9.42 -6.93 12.83
N THR A 16 8.68 -6.26 11.95
CA THR A 16 9.13 -5.93 10.59
C THR A 16 8.89 -4.45 10.26
N GLN A 17 8.79 -3.60 11.27
CA GLN A 17 8.52 -2.18 11.07
C GLN A 17 9.56 -1.52 10.16
N SER A 18 9.07 -0.79 9.16
CA SER A 18 9.87 0.03 8.24
C SER A 18 10.32 1.34 8.91
N ASP A 19 11.28 2.03 8.32
CA ASP A 19 11.79 3.33 8.79
C ASP A 19 11.94 4.29 7.60
N GLU A 20 11.07 5.29 7.53
CA GLU A 20 11.06 6.29 6.45
C GLU A 20 12.30 7.21 6.43
N MET A 21 13.01 7.31 7.57
CA MET A 21 14.22 8.14 7.70
C MET A 21 15.50 7.38 7.34
N SER A 22 15.38 6.07 7.11
CA SER A 22 16.54 5.22 6.79
C SER A 22 17.00 5.42 5.35
N GLU A 23 18.31 5.51 5.15
CA GLU A 23 18.94 5.53 3.82
C GLU A 23 19.30 4.12 3.31
N THR A 24 19.15 3.09 4.15
CA THR A 24 19.43 1.70 3.75
C THR A 24 18.26 1.07 3.01
N PHE A 25 18.51 -0.07 2.35
CA PHE A 25 17.48 -0.94 1.77
C PHE A 25 17.76 -2.41 2.13
N PRO A 26 16.81 -3.13 2.73
CA PRO A 26 15.58 -2.58 3.33
C PRO A 26 15.88 -1.49 4.37
N SER A 27 14.87 -0.68 4.67
CA SER A 27 14.99 0.41 5.65
C SER A 27 15.33 -0.08 7.05
N THR A 28 14.96 -1.33 7.38
CA THR A 28 15.31 -1.99 8.64
C THR A 28 15.76 -3.44 8.44
N GLU A 29 16.78 -3.86 9.19
CA GLU A 29 17.27 -5.25 9.18
C GLU A 29 16.24 -6.26 9.70
N LYS A 30 15.32 -5.84 10.54
CA LYS A 30 14.31 -6.72 11.17
C LYS A 30 13.32 -7.30 10.13
N GLN A 31 13.08 -6.63 9.01
CA GLN A 31 12.28 -7.16 7.90
C GLN A 31 12.91 -8.44 7.31
N LYS A 32 14.23 -8.49 7.25
CA LYS A 32 14.97 -9.66 6.74
C LYS A 32 14.74 -10.93 7.57
N VAL A 33 14.31 -10.80 8.82
CA VAL A 33 14.07 -11.97 9.69
C VAL A 33 12.87 -12.76 9.18
N LEU A 34 11.75 -12.08 8.86
CA LEU A 34 10.59 -12.73 8.28
C LEU A 34 10.87 -13.22 6.85
N LEU A 35 11.55 -12.43 6.02
CA LEU A 35 11.90 -12.82 4.65
C LEU A 35 12.74 -14.11 4.61
N LYS A 36 13.74 -14.23 5.49
CA LYS A 36 14.51 -15.47 5.63
C LYS A 36 13.65 -16.64 6.09
N TYR A 37 12.73 -16.41 7.03
CA TYR A 37 11.79 -17.44 7.47
C TYR A 37 10.92 -17.92 6.30
N LEU A 38 10.38 -17.01 5.49
CA LEU A 38 9.56 -17.33 4.32
C LEU A 38 10.35 -18.11 3.24
N VAL A 39 11.62 -17.78 3.03
CA VAL A 39 12.50 -18.56 2.13
C VAL A 39 12.64 -20.00 2.60
N GLU A 40 12.89 -20.21 3.89
CA GLU A 40 13.01 -21.57 4.42
C GLU A 40 11.66 -22.32 4.41
N GLU A 41 10.56 -21.61 4.65
CA GLU A 41 9.22 -22.20 4.55
C GLU A 41 8.90 -22.61 3.10
N MET A 42 9.12 -21.74 2.11
CA MET A 42 8.94 -22.06 0.70
C MET A 42 9.76 -23.29 0.28
N LYS A 43 11.03 -23.38 0.71
CA LYS A 43 11.87 -24.57 0.47
C LYS A 43 11.26 -25.83 1.11
N SER A 44 10.78 -25.72 2.34
CA SER A 44 10.19 -26.86 3.06
C SER A 44 8.91 -27.37 2.42
N LEU A 45 8.15 -26.48 1.76
CA LEU A 45 6.95 -26.82 0.98
C LEU A 45 7.29 -27.44 -0.39
N GLY A 46 8.57 -27.44 -0.80
CA GLY A 46 9.02 -28.00 -2.07
C GLY A 46 8.93 -27.06 -3.26
N LEU A 47 8.80 -25.74 -3.04
CA LEU A 47 8.88 -24.76 -4.10
C LEU A 47 10.29 -24.76 -4.72
N THR A 48 10.37 -24.44 -5.98
CA THR A 48 11.62 -24.34 -6.75
C THR A 48 12.04 -22.87 -6.94
N GLU A 49 13.26 -22.64 -7.41
CA GLU A 49 13.79 -21.30 -7.65
C GLU A 49 13.62 -20.37 -6.42
N VAL A 50 13.75 -20.96 -5.21
CA VAL A 50 13.58 -20.22 -3.96
C VAL A 50 14.86 -19.50 -3.59
N GLU A 51 14.78 -18.20 -3.46
CA GLU A 51 15.92 -17.36 -3.09
C GLU A 51 15.48 -16.10 -2.30
N MET A 52 16.43 -15.50 -1.62
CA MET A 52 16.37 -14.10 -1.21
C MET A 52 17.54 -13.39 -1.88
N ASP A 53 17.25 -12.35 -2.66
CA ASP A 53 18.29 -11.62 -3.38
C ASP A 53 19.06 -10.62 -2.48
N GLU A 54 20.01 -9.91 -3.06
CA GLU A 54 20.84 -8.91 -2.38
C GLU A 54 20.04 -7.72 -1.81
N HIS A 55 18.88 -7.44 -2.39
CA HIS A 55 17.94 -6.42 -1.93
C HIS A 55 16.86 -6.96 -1.00
N SER A 56 16.97 -8.23 -0.62
CA SER A 56 16.06 -8.89 0.32
C SER A 56 14.66 -9.17 -0.22
N TYR A 57 14.48 -9.25 -1.54
CA TYR A 57 13.27 -9.83 -2.11
C TYR A 57 13.29 -11.34 -1.98
N ALA A 58 12.31 -11.90 -1.27
CA ALA A 58 12.15 -13.33 -1.17
C ALA A 58 11.23 -13.82 -2.29
N MET A 59 11.72 -14.72 -3.14
CA MET A 59 10.99 -15.22 -4.30
C MET A 59 10.98 -16.74 -4.33
N GLY A 60 9.92 -17.33 -4.90
CA GLY A 60 9.79 -18.76 -5.11
C GLY A 60 8.89 -19.09 -6.29
N THR A 61 8.96 -20.33 -6.74
CA THR A 61 8.18 -20.86 -7.87
C THR A 61 7.42 -22.11 -7.48
N ILE A 62 6.13 -22.15 -7.81
CA ILE A 62 5.38 -23.40 -7.93
C ILE A 62 5.47 -23.80 -9.41
N PRO A 63 6.13 -24.95 -9.74
CA PRO A 63 6.27 -25.40 -11.13
C PRO A 63 4.91 -25.68 -11.76
N ALA A 64 4.76 -25.45 -13.07
CA ALA A 64 3.56 -25.83 -13.79
C ALA A 64 3.26 -27.33 -13.63
N THR A 65 1.98 -27.69 -13.56
CA THR A 65 1.60 -29.11 -13.65
C THR A 65 1.91 -29.64 -15.05
N PRO A 66 2.31 -30.93 -15.20
CA PRO A 66 2.64 -31.51 -16.51
C PRO A 66 1.54 -31.27 -17.55
N GLY A 67 1.93 -30.70 -18.69
CA GLY A 67 1.02 -30.33 -19.79
C GLY A 67 0.41 -28.92 -19.69
N TYR A 68 0.83 -28.11 -18.71
CA TYR A 68 0.38 -26.73 -18.51
C TYR A 68 1.55 -25.71 -18.54
N GLU A 69 2.70 -26.12 -19.07
CA GLU A 69 3.92 -25.30 -19.12
C GLU A 69 3.78 -24.09 -20.04
N ASP A 70 2.90 -24.17 -21.03
CA ASP A 70 2.64 -23.10 -21.99
C ASP A 70 1.63 -22.04 -21.48
N ARG A 71 1.06 -22.25 -20.29
CA ARG A 71 0.14 -21.28 -19.69
C ARG A 71 0.87 -20.04 -19.21
N PRO A 72 0.22 -18.87 -19.19
CA PRO A 72 0.84 -17.65 -18.67
C PRO A 72 1.37 -17.84 -17.26
N VAL A 73 2.58 -17.34 -17.02
CA VAL A 73 3.16 -17.31 -15.67
C VAL A 73 2.48 -16.19 -14.89
N ILE A 74 1.91 -16.51 -13.74
CA ILE A 74 1.19 -15.56 -12.89
C ILE A 74 1.94 -15.35 -11.58
N GLY A 75 2.02 -14.11 -11.12
CA GLY A 75 2.64 -13.74 -9.87
C GLY A 75 1.65 -13.41 -8.75
N PHE A 76 2.02 -13.71 -7.50
CA PHE A 76 1.37 -13.19 -6.30
C PHE A 76 2.42 -12.52 -5.43
N ILE A 77 2.14 -11.30 -4.98
CA ILE A 77 3.09 -10.45 -4.27
C ILE A 77 2.41 -9.88 -3.03
N SER A 78 3.14 -9.85 -1.92
CA SER A 78 2.75 -9.18 -0.67
C SER A 78 3.97 -8.58 0.00
N HIS A 79 3.79 -7.56 0.83
CA HIS A 79 4.91 -6.98 1.57
C HIS A 79 5.01 -7.50 3.01
N VAL A 80 6.21 -7.46 3.56
CA VAL A 80 6.46 -7.89 4.94
C VAL A 80 6.65 -6.72 5.91
N GLY A 81 7.05 -5.55 5.39
CA GLY A 81 7.23 -4.34 6.17
C GLY A 81 5.93 -3.91 6.82
N THR A 82 5.95 -3.43 8.06
CA THR A 82 4.80 -2.79 8.68
C THR A 82 5.03 -1.29 8.83
N SER A 83 3.94 -0.53 8.89
CA SER A 83 3.94 0.93 8.97
C SER A 83 4.85 1.46 10.09
N PRO A 84 5.60 2.57 9.85
CA PRO A 84 6.33 3.27 10.89
C PRO A 84 5.43 4.03 11.88
N ASP A 85 4.14 4.23 11.57
CA ASP A 85 3.22 5.04 12.37
C ASP A 85 2.98 4.48 13.77
N MET A 86 3.05 3.16 13.93
CA MET A 86 2.90 2.50 15.21
C MET A 86 3.79 1.27 15.33
N SER A 87 4.25 0.97 16.56
CA SER A 87 5.10 -0.19 16.82
C SER A 87 4.43 -1.51 16.41
N GLY A 88 5.17 -2.35 15.68
CA GLY A 88 4.84 -3.74 15.37
C GLY A 88 5.62 -4.74 16.23
N ALA A 89 6.22 -4.31 17.34
CA ALA A 89 7.01 -5.17 18.21
C ALA A 89 6.18 -5.75 19.36
N ASN A 90 6.34 -7.06 19.62
CA ASN A 90 5.66 -7.77 20.71
C ASN A 90 4.13 -7.69 20.60
N ILE A 91 3.60 -7.85 19.42
CA ILE A 91 2.16 -7.86 19.15
C ILE A 91 1.49 -8.94 19.99
N LYS A 92 0.35 -8.60 20.58
CA LYS A 92 -0.49 -9.52 21.40
C LYS A 92 -1.86 -9.68 20.72
N PRO A 93 -2.00 -10.59 19.78
CA PRO A 93 -3.25 -10.80 19.08
C PRO A 93 -4.35 -11.28 20.02
N GLN A 94 -5.56 -10.75 19.86
CA GLN A 94 -6.77 -11.21 20.53
C GLN A 94 -7.71 -11.85 19.50
N ILE A 95 -8.20 -13.04 19.78
CA ILE A 95 -9.10 -13.78 18.87
C ILE A 95 -10.52 -13.67 19.42
N ILE A 96 -11.43 -13.19 18.59
CA ILE A 96 -12.85 -13.01 18.91
C ILE A 96 -13.64 -13.92 17.98
N GLU A 97 -13.97 -15.10 18.48
CA GLU A 97 -14.76 -16.07 17.73
C GLU A 97 -16.25 -15.65 17.68
N ASN A 98 -16.89 -15.87 16.54
CA ASN A 98 -18.31 -15.59 16.32
C ASN A 98 -18.70 -14.17 16.81
N TYR A 99 -18.01 -13.16 16.29
CA TYR A 99 -18.18 -11.76 16.68
C TYR A 99 -19.66 -11.34 16.69
N ASP A 100 -20.12 -10.77 17.77
CA ASP A 100 -21.54 -10.47 17.99
C ASP A 100 -22.04 -9.14 17.39
N GLY A 101 -21.13 -8.35 16.79
CA GLY A 101 -21.44 -7.07 16.18
C GLY A 101 -21.41 -5.88 17.15
N LYS A 102 -20.83 -6.03 18.36
CA LYS A 102 -20.75 -4.98 19.37
C LYS A 102 -19.32 -4.43 19.49
N ASP A 103 -19.17 -3.43 20.38
CA ASP A 103 -17.88 -2.84 20.70
C ASP A 103 -16.88 -3.88 21.20
N ILE A 104 -15.64 -3.77 20.75
CA ILE A 104 -14.55 -4.68 21.10
C ILE A 104 -13.65 -4.01 22.12
N ARG A 105 -13.45 -4.64 23.27
CA ARG A 105 -12.49 -4.19 24.28
C ARG A 105 -11.08 -4.66 23.90
N LEU A 106 -10.20 -3.73 23.61
CA LEU A 106 -8.81 -4.03 23.32
C LEU A 106 -7.97 -4.16 24.63
N ASN A 107 -8.21 -3.26 25.58
CA ASN A 107 -7.63 -3.33 26.93
C ASN A 107 -8.52 -2.61 27.95
N GLU A 108 -8.06 -2.43 29.18
CA GLU A 108 -8.84 -1.81 30.26
C GLU A 108 -9.30 -0.39 29.94
N ASN A 109 -8.52 0.36 29.14
CA ASN A 109 -8.72 1.78 28.86
C ASN A 109 -9.09 2.06 27.38
N LEU A 110 -9.20 1.02 26.53
CA LEU A 110 -9.39 1.19 25.11
C LEU A 110 -10.47 0.26 24.55
N MET A 111 -11.45 0.89 23.92
CA MET A 111 -12.54 0.22 23.19
C MET A 111 -12.48 0.59 21.71
N MET A 112 -12.65 -0.37 20.83
CA MET A 112 -12.97 -0.17 19.42
C MET A 112 -14.49 -0.22 19.29
N THR A 113 -15.13 0.94 19.12
CA THR A 113 -16.59 1.04 19.17
C THR A 113 -17.20 0.96 17.77
N VAL A 114 -18.37 0.34 17.64
CA VAL A 114 -19.13 0.32 16.38
C VAL A 114 -19.56 1.74 15.97
N LYS A 115 -19.66 2.66 16.92
CA LYS A 115 -19.95 4.06 16.62
C LYS A 115 -18.82 4.75 15.85
N ASP A 116 -17.57 4.49 16.25
CA ASP A 116 -16.38 5.09 15.63
C ASP A 116 -15.93 4.29 14.38
N PHE A 117 -16.22 2.99 14.34
CA PHE A 117 -15.89 2.04 13.29
C PHE A 117 -17.13 1.27 12.85
N PRO A 118 -18.07 1.90 12.12
CA PRO A 118 -19.36 1.30 11.76
C PRO A 118 -19.25 0.07 10.85
N GLU A 119 -18.14 -0.08 10.12
CA GLU A 119 -17.81 -1.23 9.28
C GLU A 119 -17.71 -2.53 10.07
N LEU A 120 -17.41 -2.49 11.38
CA LEU A 120 -17.39 -3.66 12.26
C LEU A 120 -18.70 -4.45 12.19
N SER A 121 -19.83 -3.78 11.99
CA SER A 121 -21.14 -4.44 11.90
C SER A 121 -21.26 -5.45 10.75
N ALA A 122 -20.46 -5.29 9.68
CA ALA A 122 -20.44 -6.19 8.54
C ALA A 122 -19.80 -7.56 8.88
N PHE A 123 -19.00 -7.62 9.94
CA PHE A 123 -18.26 -8.82 10.33
C PHE A 123 -18.97 -9.67 11.41
N LYS A 124 -20.26 -9.40 11.69
CA LYS A 124 -21.02 -10.21 12.65
C LYS A 124 -21.03 -11.69 12.23
N GLY A 125 -20.66 -12.55 13.16
CA GLY A 125 -20.54 -13.99 12.95
C GLY A 125 -19.14 -14.44 12.49
N HIS A 126 -18.26 -13.52 12.14
CA HIS A 126 -16.87 -13.82 11.76
C HIS A 126 -15.99 -14.07 12.99
N THR A 127 -14.87 -14.72 12.78
CA THR A 127 -13.76 -14.71 13.72
C THR A 127 -12.84 -13.52 13.40
N LEU A 128 -12.74 -12.59 14.36
CA LEU A 128 -11.86 -11.43 14.23
C LEU A 128 -10.57 -11.64 15.01
N ILE A 129 -9.47 -11.10 14.49
CA ILE A 129 -8.19 -11.02 15.16
C ILE A 129 -7.85 -9.54 15.30
N THR A 130 -7.65 -9.08 16.55
CA THR A 130 -7.28 -7.70 16.87
C THR A 130 -5.95 -7.66 17.62
N THR A 131 -5.38 -6.48 17.78
CA THR A 131 -4.31 -6.21 18.75
C THR A 131 -4.89 -5.95 20.15
N ASP A 132 -4.04 -5.89 21.18
CA ASP A 132 -4.42 -5.41 22.52
C ASP A 132 -4.46 -3.87 22.63
N GLY A 133 -4.28 -3.15 21.53
CA GLY A 133 -4.27 -1.69 21.46
C GLY A 133 -2.96 -1.04 21.88
N THR A 134 -1.90 -1.81 22.18
CA THR A 134 -0.56 -1.27 22.47
C THR A 134 0.34 -1.21 21.25
N THR A 135 0.00 -1.94 20.19
CA THR A 135 0.71 -2.01 18.91
C THR A 135 -0.29 -2.00 17.75
N LEU A 136 0.18 -1.87 16.51
CA LEU A 136 -0.59 -2.33 15.37
C LEU A 136 -0.70 -3.87 15.39
N LEU A 137 -1.50 -4.47 14.49
CA LEU A 137 -1.61 -5.93 14.35
C LEU A 137 -0.62 -6.48 13.31
N GLY A 138 -0.36 -5.73 12.26
CA GLY A 138 0.45 -6.16 11.12
C GLY A 138 -0.32 -7.04 10.13
N ALA A 139 -1.66 -6.90 10.08
CA ALA A 139 -2.48 -7.49 9.04
C ALA A 139 -2.10 -6.93 7.66
N ASP A 140 -1.73 -5.68 7.62
CA ASP A 140 -1.07 -5.01 6.51
C ASP A 140 0.46 -5.23 6.59
N ASP A 141 1.05 -6.11 5.74
CA ASP A 141 0.35 -7.00 4.81
C ASP A 141 0.68 -8.48 5.07
N LYS A 142 0.88 -8.84 6.36
CA LYS A 142 1.13 -10.25 6.72
C LYS A 142 -0.11 -11.14 6.56
N ALA A 143 -1.30 -10.55 6.37
CA ALA A 143 -2.49 -11.31 5.98
C ALA A 143 -2.30 -11.87 4.57
N GLY A 144 -1.96 -11.03 3.60
CA GLY A 144 -1.67 -11.45 2.23
C GLY A 144 -0.50 -12.43 2.15
N VAL A 145 0.58 -12.20 2.92
CA VAL A 145 1.68 -13.17 3.02
C VAL A 145 1.17 -14.54 3.49
N ALA A 146 0.31 -14.58 4.51
CA ALA A 146 -0.23 -15.85 5.04
C ALA A 146 -1.17 -16.54 4.05
N GLU A 147 -1.98 -15.77 3.33
CA GLU A 147 -2.90 -16.27 2.31
C GLU A 147 -2.17 -16.88 1.12
N ILE A 148 -1.15 -16.20 0.59
CA ILE A 148 -0.30 -16.70 -0.49
C ILE A 148 0.40 -18.00 -0.07
N MET A 149 1.02 -18.02 1.12
CA MET A 149 1.75 -19.19 1.58
C MET A 149 0.83 -20.37 1.90
N THR A 150 -0.41 -20.11 2.37
CA THR A 150 -1.40 -21.18 2.62
C THR A 150 -1.94 -21.73 1.30
N ALA A 151 -2.17 -20.88 0.31
CA ALA A 151 -2.55 -21.31 -1.03
C ALA A 151 -1.43 -22.14 -1.70
N ALA A 152 -0.17 -21.72 -1.53
CA ALA A 152 1.00 -22.46 -2.04
C ALA A 152 1.11 -23.86 -1.41
N GLU A 153 1.00 -23.96 -0.09
CA GLU A 153 1.01 -25.26 0.60
C GLU A 153 -0.14 -26.17 0.12
N TYR A 154 -1.33 -25.59 -0.06
CA TYR A 154 -2.48 -26.32 -0.57
C TYR A 154 -2.22 -26.90 -1.96
N LEU A 155 -1.71 -26.11 -2.90
CA LEU A 155 -1.38 -26.56 -4.26
C LEU A 155 -0.29 -27.64 -4.27
N MET A 156 0.75 -27.49 -3.46
CA MET A 156 1.82 -28.49 -3.37
C MET A 156 1.30 -29.83 -2.80
N ALA A 157 0.27 -29.80 -1.96
CA ALA A 157 -0.38 -30.99 -1.42
C ALA A 157 -1.44 -31.59 -2.36
N HIS A 158 -1.89 -30.87 -3.40
CA HIS A 158 -2.96 -31.24 -4.31
C HIS A 158 -2.53 -31.24 -5.79
N PRO A 159 -1.65 -32.14 -6.23
CA PRO A 159 -1.12 -32.16 -7.59
C PRO A 159 -2.17 -32.44 -8.69
N GLU A 160 -3.38 -32.84 -8.31
CA GLU A 160 -4.53 -32.98 -9.21
C GLU A 160 -5.04 -31.61 -9.71
N ILE A 161 -4.84 -30.52 -8.98
CA ILE A 161 -5.20 -29.17 -9.39
C ILE A 161 -4.24 -28.72 -10.50
N LYS A 162 -4.81 -28.39 -11.67
CA LYS A 162 -4.02 -28.02 -12.84
C LYS A 162 -3.76 -26.51 -12.86
N HIS A 163 -2.48 -26.15 -13.11
CA HIS A 163 -2.05 -24.77 -13.16
C HIS A 163 -0.76 -24.59 -13.99
N GLY A 164 -0.59 -23.39 -14.54
CA GLY A 164 0.69 -22.95 -15.12
C GLY A 164 1.74 -22.67 -14.04
N LYS A 165 2.90 -22.20 -14.44
CA LYS A 165 3.95 -21.76 -13.51
C LYS A 165 3.46 -20.56 -12.69
N ILE A 166 3.66 -20.60 -11.37
CA ILE A 166 3.27 -19.52 -10.45
C ILE A 166 4.52 -18.95 -9.80
N ARG A 167 4.62 -17.64 -9.77
CA ARG A 167 5.68 -16.92 -9.06
C ARG A 167 5.13 -16.31 -7.77
N ILE A 168 5.89 -16.43 -6.70
CA ILE A 168 5.60 -15.80 -5.41
C ILE A 168 6.72 -14.84 -5.10
N GLY A 169 6.37 -13.63 -4.66
CA GLY A 169 7.31 -12.60 -4.27
C GLY A 169 6.89 -11.91 -2.98
N PHE A 170 7.86 -11.71 -2.08
CA PHE A 170 7.65 -10.92 -0.85
C PHE A 170 8.63 -9.76 -0.83
N THR A 171 8.09 -8.54 -0.63
CA THR A 171 8.82 -7.29 -0.70
C THR A 171 9.03 -6.67 0.70
N PRO A 172 10.14 -5.98 0.96
CA PRO A 172 10.28 -5.07 2.10
C PRO A 172 9.76 -3.68 1.73
N ASP A 173 9.66 -2.76 2.70
CA ASP A 173 9.59 -1.30 2.54
C ASP A 173 8.46 -0.73 1.66
N GLU A 174 7.36 -1.48 1.43
CA GLU A 174 6.18 -0.93 0.76
C GLU A 174 5.65 0.29 1.49
N GLU A 175 5.50 0.22 2.80
CA GLU A 175 4.95 1.22 3.72
C GLU A 175 5.69 2.58 3.74
N VAL A 176 6.89 2.61 3.22
CA VAL A 176 7.67 3.83 3.02
C VAL A 176 7.84 4.17 1.52
N GLY A 177 7.02 3.54 0.66
CA GLY A 177 6.96 3.80 -0.78
C GLY A 177 8.19 3.32 -1.56
N ARG A 178 8.98 2.40 -1.00
CA ARG A 178 10.24 1.91 -1.58
C ARG A 178 10.19 0.42 -1.96
N GLY A 179 9.06 -0.25 -1.73
CA GLY A 179 8.90 -1.70 -1.82
C GLY A 179 9.48 -2.32 -3.09
N VAL A 180 9.37 -1.67 -4.24
CA VAL A 180 9.84 -2.21 -5.53
C VAL A 180 11.00 -1.43 -6.15
N ASP A 181 11.74 -0.62 -5.39
CA ASP A 181 12.86 0.19 -5.90
C ASP A 181 13.92 -0.64 -6.65
N TYR A 182 14.15 -1.85 -6.20
CA TYR A 182 15.13 -2.79 -6.80
C TYR A 182 14.49 -4.08 -7.30
N PHE A 183 13.15 -4.13 -7.39
CA PHE A 183 12.46 -5.34 -7.83
C PHE A 183 12.77 -5.65 -9.30
N ASN A 184 13.28 -6.83 -9.57
CA ASN A 184 13.63 -7.26 -10.92
C ASN A 184 12.45 -8.02 -11.56
N VAL A 185 11.64 -7.32 -12.35
CA VAL A 185 10.46 -7.86 -13.04
C VAL A 185 10.84 -8.98 -14.03
N GLU A 186 11.96 -8.85 -14.75
CA GLU A 186 12.42 -9.88 -15.69
C GLU A 186 12.79 -11.17 -14.95
N LYS A 187 13.51 -11.06 -13.83
CA LYS A 187 13.86 -12.18 -12.98
C LYS A 187 12.64 -12.80 -12.31
N PHE A 188 11.68 -11.99 -11.90
CA PHE A 188 10.41 -12.47 -11.38
C PHE A 188 9.67 -13.28 -12.45
N GLY A 189 9.69 -12.85 -13.70
CA GLY A 189 9.32 -13.64 -14.87
C GLY A 189 7.84 -13.97 -14.98
N ALA A 190 6.95 -13.25 -14.28
CA ALA A 190 5.51 -13.37 -14.46
C ALA A 190 5.03 -12.44 -15.59
N LYS A 191 4.02 -12.88 -16.33
CA LYS A 191 3.36 -12.06 -17.36
C LYS A 191 2.41 -11.06 -16.73
N PHE A 192 1.71 -11.47 -15.69
CA PHE A 192 0.80 -10.68 -14.87
C PHE A 192 1.00 -11.04 -13.39
N ALA A 193 0.66 -10.14 -12.51
CA ALA A 193 0.67 -10.43 -11.08
C ALA A 193 -0.55 -9.82 -10.38
N TYR A 194 -0.72 -10.19 -9.12
CA TYR A 194 -1.67 -9.59 -8.19
C TYR A 194 -0.94 -9.32 -6.89
N THR A 195 -1.03 -8.09 -6.37
CA THR A 195 -0.72 -7.85 -4.96
C THR A 195 -1.91 -8.33 -4.11
N ILE A 196 -1.61 -8.98 -3.00
CA ILE A 196 -2.60 -9.41 -2.02
C ILE A 196 -2.42 -8.51 -0.81
N ASP A 197 -2.96 -7.28 -0.89
CA ASP A 197 -2.62 -6.16 -0.03
C ASP A 197 -3.81 -5.18 0.14
N GLY A 198 -5.01 -5.62 -0.24
CA GLY A 198 -6.24 -4.85 -0.06
C GLY A 198 -6.90 -5.09 1.29
N GLY A 199 -7.96 -4.36 1.58
CA GLY A 199 -8.65 -4.37 2.86
C GLY A 199 -9.93 -5.20 2.85
N PHE A 200 -11.03 -4.52 2.62
CA PHE A 200 -12.38 -5.04 2.75
C PHE A 200 -12.69 -6.16 1.76
N GLU A 201 -13.48 -7.15 2.19
CA GLU A 201 -13.87 -8.29 1.36
C GLU A 201 -14.46 -7.88 0.01
N GLY A 202 -13.88 -8.41 -1.05
CA GLY A 202 -14.32 -8.18 -2.42
C GLY A 202 -13.64 -7.00 -3.11
N GLU A 203 -12.80 -6.25 -2.46
CA GLU A 203 -12.07 -5.17 -3.10
C GLU A 203 -11.12 -5.70 -4.18
N LEU A 204 -11.32 -5.18 -5.40
CA LEU A 204 -10.40 -5.29 -6.52
C LEU A 204 -10.00 -3.88 -6.92
N GLU A 205 -8.74 -3.58 -6.76
CA GLU A 205 -8.20 -2.25 -6.94
C GLU A 205 -7.18 -2.26 -8.09
N TYR A 206 -7.54 -1.62 -9.18
CA TYR A 206 -6.67 -1.42 -10.35
C TYR A 206 -6.58 0.05 -10.75
N GLU A 207 -7.01 0.93 -9.85
CA GLU A 207 -6.89 2.38 -9.93
C GLU A 207 -6.30 2.95 -8.65
N ASN A 208 -5.37 3.87 -8.78
CA ASN A 208 -4.78 4.60 -7.67
C ASN A 208 -4.54 6.06 -8.06
N PHE A 209 -4.17 6.90 -7.12
CA PHE A 209 -3.80 8.27 -7.45
C PHE A 209 -2.57 8.33 -8.39
N ASN A 210 -2.54 9.35 -9.27
CA ASN A 210 -1.28 9.93 -9.71
C ASN A 210 -0.75 10.82 -8.58
N ALA A 211 0.55 10.82 -8.35
CA ALA A 211 1.15 11.43 -7.18
C ALA A 211 2.39 12.25 -7.51
N ALA A 212 2.45 13.45 -6.94
CA ALA A 212 3.65 14.28 -6.94
C ALA A 212 3.88 14.92 -5.57
N SER A 213 5.12 15.23 -5.27
CA SER A 213 5.51 16.15 -4.21
C SER A 213 5.80 17.52 -4.80
N ALA A 214 5.46 18.57 -4.07
CA ALA A 214 5.79 19.95 -4.41
C ALA A 214 6.45 20.62 -3.21
N LYS A 215 7.60 21.23 -3.42
CA LYS A 215 8.34 21.96 -2.41
C LYS A 215 8.59 23.38 -2.92
N VAL A 216 8.18 24.39 -2.15
CA VAL A 216 8.48 25.79 -2.43
C VAL A 216 9.44 26.30 -1.38
N ALA A 217 10.68 26.54 -1.77
CA ALA A 217 11.66 27.24 -0.95
C ALA A 217 11.51 28.75 -1.17
N ILE A 218 11.52 29.51 -0.09
CA ILE A 218 11.29 30.97 -0.11
C ILE A 218 12.44 31.67 0.59
N GLN A 219 13.13 32.52 -0.17
CA GLN A 219 14.18 33.40 0.35
C GLN A 219 13.58 34.77 0.64
N GLY A 220 13.47 35.11 1.91
CA GLY A 220 13.05 36.41 2.34
C GLY A 220 14.21 37.42 2.42
N ARG A 221 13.91 38.57 2.92
CA ARG A 221 14.86 39.61 3.25
C ARG A 221 14.45 40.28 4.56
N ASN A 222 15.16 39.96 5.64
CA ASN A 222 14.88 40.49 6.95
C ASN A 222 15.49 41.88 7.14
N VAL A 223 14.74 42.77 7.76
CA VAL A 223 15.19 44.07 8.28
C VAL A 223 14.46 44.38 9.59
N HIS A 224 14.98 45.33 10.37
CA HIS A 224 14.27 45.72 11.61
C HIS A 224 12.85 46.17 11.30
N PRO A 225 11.81 45.67 12.01
CA PRO A 225 10.40 45.93 11.71
C PRO A 225 10.06 47.40 11.61
N GLY A 226 10.64 48.25 12.43
CA GLY A 226 10.43 49.69 12.40
C GLY A 226 10.90 50.40 11.12
N TYR A 227 11.72 49.73 10.29
CA TYR A 227 12.25 50.23 9.04
C TYR A 227 11.92 49.37 7.85
N ALA A 228 10.95 48.47 7.98
CA ALA A 228 10.66 47.40 7.06
C ALA A 228 9.91 47.84 5.78
N LYS A 229 9.27 49.02 5.79
CA LYS A 229 8.49 49.51 4.65
C LYS A 229 9.33 49.50 3.37
N ASP A 230 8.82 48.86 2.32
CA ASP A 230 9.40 48.72 0.98
C ASP A 230 10.78 48.04 0.95
N LYS A 231 11.15 47.35 2.06
CA LYS A 231 12.46 46.67 2.20
C LYS A 231 12.36 45.20 2.58
N MET A 232 11.46 44.89 3.57
CA MET A 232 11.29 43.54 4.07
C MET A 232 10.52 42.67 3.08
N ILE A 233 11.00 41.44 2.90
CA ILE A 233 10.25 40.33 2.32
C ILE A 233 10.16 39.26 3.41
N ASN A 234 8.99 39.09 4.02
CA ASN A 234 8.80 38.10 5.05
C ASN A 234 8.45 36.75 4.40
N ALA A 235 9.40 35.80 4.45
CA ALA A 235 9.23 34.49 3.82
C ALA A 235 8.02 33.71 4.35
N LEU A 236 7.66 33.83 5.65
CA LEU A 236 6.47 33.19 6.20
C LEU A 236 5.16 33.77 5.64
N GLN A 237 5.12 35.08 5.39
CA GLN A 237 3.96 35.71 4.76
C GLN A 237 3.82 35.26 3.30
N VAL A 238 4.94 35.15 2.57
CA VAL A 238 4.93 34.62 1.20
C VAL A 238 4.44 33.17 1.19
N ALA A 239 4.90 32.32 2.12
CA ALA A 239 4.43 30.94 2.26
C ALA A 239 2.91 30.87 2.53
N ALA A 240 2.40 31.72 3.42
CA ALA A 240 0.96 31.80 3.68
C ALA A 240 0.17 32.25 2.42
N GLU A 241 0.74 33.14 1.61
CA GLU A 241 0.13 33.58 0.35
C GLU A 241 0.12 32.45 -0.69
N VAL A 242 1.20 31.66 -0.82
CA VAL A 242 1.21 30.45 -1.65
C VAL A 242 0.04 29.55 -1.27
N ASN A 243 -0.12 29.25 0.01
CA ASN A 243 -1.21 28.38 0.49
C ASN A 243 -2.60 28.99 0.25
N SER A 244 -2.74 30.30 0.35
CA SER A 244 -4.03 30.99 0.16
C SER A 244 -4.52 31.03 -1.29
N LEU A 245 -3.60 30.93 -2.25
CA LEU A 245 -3.90 30.91 -3.69
C LEU A 245 -4.31 29.52 -4.20
N LEU A 246 -4.03 28.45 -3.44
CA LEU A 246 -4.49 27.12 -3.78
C LEU A 246 -5.97 26.94 -3.40
N PRO A 247 -6.74 26.14 -4.19
CA PRO A 247 -8.16 25.94 -3.94
C PRO A 247 -8.43 25.31 -2.57
N ALA A 248 -9.13 26.04 -1.70
CA ALA A 248 -9.39 25.59 -0.33
C ALA A 248 -10.27 24.32 -0.25
N TRP A 249 -11.09 24.09 -1.27
CA TRP A 249 -11.95 22.89 -1.37
C TRP A 249 -11.23 21.66 -1.94
N GLU A 250 -10.04 21.82 -2.51
CA GLU A 250 -9.19 20.72 -2.98
C GLU A 250 -8.15 20.35 -1.92
N ARG A 251 -8.61 20.03 -0.72
CA ARG A 251 -7.81 19.53 0.41
C ARG A 251 -8.32 18.16 0.84
N PRO A 252 -7.48 17.29 1.45
CA PRO A 252 -7.93 15.97 1.88
C PRO A 252 -9.20 15.96 2.72
N GLU A 253 -9.34 16.95 3.63
CA GLU A 253 -10.50 17.10 4.50
C GLU A 253 -11.81 17.48 3.79
N HIS A 254 -11.76 17.79 2.49
CA HIS A 254 -12.89 18.20 1.67
C HIS A 254 -13.09 17.34 0.42
N THR A 255 -12.32 16.28 0.25
CA THR A 255 -12.31 15.44 -0.97
C THR A 255 -12.57 13.98 -0.64
N ASP A 256 -13.28 13.28 -1.55
CA ASP A 256 -13.62 11.87 -1.45
C ASP A 256 -13.57 11.18 -2.82
N GLY A 257 -13.62 9.83 -2.81
CA GLY A 257 -13.65 9.00 -4.02
C GLY A 257 -12.54 9.37 -5.01
N TYR A 258 -12.93 9.81 -6.19
CA TYR A 258 -12.03 10.20 -7.30
C TYR A 258 -11.51 11.64 -7.23
N GLU A 259 -11.89 12.41 -6.23
CA GLU A 259 -11.48 13.81 -6.10
C GLU A 259 -10.02 13.93 -5.66
N GLY A 260 -9.26 14.71 -6.42
CA GLY A 260 -7.85 14.99 -6.14
C GLY A 260 -7.67 16.19 -5.21
N PHE A 261 -6.45 16.35 -4.67
CA PHE A 261 -6.17 17.38 -3.67
C PHE A 261 -4.74 17.93 -3.73
N TYR A 262 -4.55 19.08 -3.06
CA TYR A 262 -3.28 19.58 -2.55
C TYR A 262 -3.27 19.41 -1.04
N HIS A 263 -2.38 18.62 -0.51
CA HIS A 263 -2.23 18.45 0.93
C HIS A 263 -0.97 19.14 1.43
N LEU A 264 -1.14 20.17 2.25
CA LEU A 264 -0.04 20.83 2.95
C LEU A 264 0.51 19.88 4.03
N VAL A 265 1.73 19.38 3.83
CA VAL A 265 2.36 18.42 4.76
C VAL A 265 3.42 19.07 5.65
N GLY A 266 3.92 20.24 5.27
CA GLY A 266 4.92 20.94 6.07
C GLY A 266 5.00 22.43 5.77
N LEU A 267 5.20 23.23 6.82
CA LEU A 267 5.52 24.64 6.75
C LEU A 267 6.49 24.98 7.88
N SER A 268 7.67 25.45 7.53
CA SER A 268 8.70 25.83 8.49
C SER A 268 9.46 27.09 8.02
N GLY A 269 10.06 27.79 8.93
CA GLY A 269 10.93 28.92 8.56
C GLY A 269 10.90 30.11 9.52
N SER A 270 11.38 31.22 8.99
CA SER A 270 11.49 32.54 9.67
C SER A 270 11.18 33.66 8.69
N VAL A 271 11.44 34.89 9.08
CA VAL A 271 11.34 36.06 8.17
C VAL A 271 12.34 35.96 7.02
N GLU A 272 13.53 35.39 7.27
CA GLU A 272 14.64 35.32 6.30
C GLU A 272 14.46 34.20 5.28
N ASN A 273 13.92 33.05 5.69
CA ASN A 273 13.68 31.92 4.81
C ASN A 273 12.48 31.09 5.32
N ALA A 274 11.78 30.46 4.40
CA ALA A 274 10.72 29.50 4.70
C ALA A 274 10.70 28.39 3.65
N GLU A 275 10.10 27.28 4.03
CA GLU A 275 9.82 26.17 3.15
C GLU A 275 8.39 25.70 3.38
N ILE A 276 7.68 25.45 2.30
CA ILE A 276 6.33 24.88 2.33
C ILE A 276 6.28 23.67 1.40
N SER A 277 5.73 22.57 1.91
CA SER A 277 5.73 21.28 1.23
C SER A 277 4.31 20.76 1.08
N TYR A 278 4.02 20.23 -0.11
CA TYR A 278 2.74 19.64 -0.47
C TYR A 278 2.92 18.25 -1.07
N ILE A 279 1.89 17.43 -0.93
CA ILE A 279 1.64 16.31 -1.84
C ILE A 279 0.44 16.64 -2.73
N ILE A 280 0.54 16.32 -4.02
CA ILE A 280 -0.49 16.55 -5.03
C ILE A 280 -0.99 15.19 -5.48
N ARG A 281 -2.31 15.00 -5.51
CA ARG A 281 -2.97 13.74 -5.87
C ARG A 281 -4.16 14.00 -6.80
N ASP A 282 -4.31 13.16 -7.81
CA ASP A 282 -5.54 13.06 -8.60
C ASP A 282 -5.57 11.71 -9.34
N HIS A 283 -6.73 11.08 -9.47
CA HIS A 283 -6.87 9.82 -10.24
C HIS A 283 -6.77 10.07 -11.75
N ILE A 284 -7.23 11.23 -12.20
CA ILE A 284 -7.26 11.56 -13.62
C ILE A 284 -5.97 12.27 -14.01
N ARG A 285 -5.23 11.70 -14.98
CA ARG A 285 -3.92 12.21 -15.42
C ARG A 285 -3.97 13.69 -15.81
N GLU A 286 -4.95 14.09 -16.62
CA GLU A 286 -5.10 15.47 -17.09
C GLU A 286 -5.34 16.45 -15.93
N LYS A 287 -6.14 16.05 -14.93
CA LYS A 287 -6.37 16.86 -13.74
C LYS A 287 -5.13 16.94 -12.85
N PHE A 288 -4.41 15.84 -12.71
CA PHE A 288 -3.14 15.80 -12.00
C PHE A 288 -2.10 16.75 -12.62
N GLU A 289 -1.93 16.70 -13.94
CA GLU A 289 -1.05 17.62 -14.65
C GLU A 289 -1.51 19.09 -14.52
N ALA A 290 -2.82 19.33 -14.60
CA ALA A 290 -3.39 20.66 -14.40
C ALA A 290 -3.11 21.20 -12.98
N LYS A 291 -3.17 20.35 -11.95
CA LYS A 291 -2.81 20.74 -10.57
C LYS A 291 -1.35 21.15 -10.45
N LYS A 292 -0.43 20.40 -11.04
CA LYS A 292 1.01 20.76 -11.06
C LYS A 292 1.25 22.08 -11.79
N GLN A 293 0.61 22.26 -12.95
CA GLN A 293 0.69 23.51 -13.72
C GLN A 293 0.12 24.69 -12.95
N PHE A 294 -0.98 24.50 -12.20
CA PHE A 294 -1.57 25.55 -11.38
C PHE A 294 -0.62 25.97 -10.24
N MET A 295 0.02 25.02 -9.56
CA MET A 295 1.06 25.29 -8.56
C MET A 295 2.21 26.12 -9.17
N THR A 296 2.65 25.75 -10.36
CA THR A 296 3.69 26.49 -11.10
C THR A 296 3.27 27.93 -11.35
N LYS A 297 2.04 28.15 -11.85
CA LYS A 297 1.50 29.50 -12.09
C LYS A 297 1.36 30.33 -10.81
N VAL A 298 1.02 29.73 -9.69
CA VAL A 298 0.99 30.42 -8.39
C VAL A 298 2.39 30.93 -8.02
N VAL A 299 3.41 30.08 -8.17
CA VAL A 299 4.79 30.46 -7.88
C VAL A 299 5.28 31.53 -8.85
N GLU A 300 4.98 31.41 -10.14
CA GLU A 300 5.31 32.45 -11.15
C GLU A 300 4.66 33.80 -10.83
N LEU A 301 3.38 33.81 -10.45
CA LEU A 301 2.67 35.03 -10.04
C LEU A 301 3.34 35.69 -8.85
N LEU A 302 3.70 34.92 -7.83
CA LEU A 302 4.35 35.46 -6.64
C LEU A 302 5.82 35.87 -6.92
N THR A 303 6.49 35.19 -7.83
CA THR A 303 7.81 35.63 -8.30
C THR A 303 7.76 37.00 -8.99
N GLN A 304 6.74 37.24 -9.81
CA GLN A 304 6.52 38.57 -10.40
C GLN A 304 6.25 39.65 -9.34
N LYS A 305 5.56 39.28 -8.24
CA LYS A 305 5.25 40.21 -7.14
C LYS A 305 6.46 40.52 -6.26
N TYR A 306 7.25 39.51 -5.91
CA TYR A 306 8.30 39.63 -4.90
C TYR A 306 9.71 39.72 -5.48
N GLY A 307 9.89 39.38 -6.74
CA GLY A 307 11.17 39.41 -7.47
C GLY A 307 11.77 38.04 -7.73
N GLU A 308 12.66 38.01 -8.72
CA GLU A 308 13.39 36.79 -9.09
C GLU A 308 14.24 36.26 -7.93
N GLY A 309 14.27 34.94 -7.77
CA GLY A 309 15.04 34.25 -6.73
C GLY A 309 14.41 34.22 -5.36
N VAL A 310 13.24 34.86 -5.17
CA VAL A 310 12.49 34.78 -3.88
C VAL A 310 11.81 33.44 -3.71
N LEU A 311 11.21 32.87 -4.77
CA LEU A 311 10.55 31.57 -4.72
C LEU A 311 11.23 30.58 -5.67
N THR A 312 11.42 29.36 -5.17
CA THR A 312 11.91 28.23 -5.99
C THR A 312 10.97 27.04 -5.79
N LEU A 313 10.33 26.60 -6.87
CA LEU A 313 9.45 25.42 -6.88
C LEU A 313 10.23 24.18 -7.33
N THR A 314 10.14 23.11 -6.58
CA THR A 314 10.59 21.77 -6.97
C THR A 314 9.36 20.85 -7.02
N LEU A 315 9.07 20.29 -8.19
CA LEU A 315 8.05 19.29 -8.42
C LEU A 315 8.73 17.95 -8.70
N LYS A 316 8.25 16.88 -8.08
CA LYS A 316 8.76 15.53 -8.31
C LYS A 316 7.57 14.56 -8.38
N ASP A 317 7.37 13.94 -9.54
CA ASP A 317 6.41 12.85 -9.69
C ASP A 317 6.89 11.62 -8.91
N GLN A 318 5.96 10.92 -8.26
CA GLN A 318 6.24 9.78 -7.38
C GLN A 318 5.78 8.46 -8.01
N TYR A 319 4.52 8.42 -8.41
CA TYR A 319 3.90 7.29 -9.10
C TYR A 319 2.68 7.74 -9.89
N TYR A 320 2.14 6.85 -10.71
CA TYR A 320 1.00 7.12 -11.57
C TYR A 320 -0.12 6.09 -11.36
N ASN A 321 -1.32 6.41 -11.85
CA ASN A 321 -2.46 5.52 -11.79
C ASN A 321 -2.22 4.26 -12.63
N MET A 322 -2.21 3.09 -11.98
CA MET A 322 -1.96 1.81 -12.65
C MET A 322 -3.02 1.41 -13.65
N ARG A 323 -4.20 2.05 -13.63
CA ARG A 323 -5.28 1.80 -14.58
C ARG A 323 -4.79 1.84 -16.03
N GLU A 324 -3.94 2.82 -16.36
CA GLU A 324 -3.38 2.98 -17.71
C GLU A 324 -2.61 1.74 -18.18
N MET A 325 -2.05 0.96 -17.24
CA MET A 325 -1.25 -0.24 -17.51
C MET A 325 -2.03 -1.54 -17.36
N VAL A 326 -3.09 -1.55 -16.54
CA VAL A 326 -3.90 -2.75 -16.26
C VAL A 326 -5.08 -2.88 -17.23
N GLU A 327 -5.78 -1.79 -17.56
CA GLU A 327 -6.95 -1.77 -18.45
C GLU A 327 -6.71 -2.36 -19.86
N PRO A 328 -5.50 -2.21 -20.48
CA PRO A 328 -5.19 -2.89 -21.73
C PRO A 328 -5.19 -4.43 -21.67
N HIS A 329 -5.25 -4.99 -20.46
CA HIS A 329 -5.23 -6.43 -20.18
C HIS A 329 -6.50 -6.86 -19.42
N PRO A 330 -7.69 -6.79 -20.06
CA PRO A 330 -8.96 -7.03 -19.38
C PRO A 330 -9.05 -8.44 -18.76
N GLU A 331 -8.32 -9.42 -19.30
CA GLU A 331 -8.26 -10.77 -18.74
C GLU A 331 -7.76 -10.81 -17.29
N VAL A 332 -6.93 -9.86 -16.89
CA VAL A 332 -6.43 -9.76 -15.49
C VAL A 332 -7.58 -9.39 -14.55
N ILE A 333 -8.40 -8.44 -14.96
CA ILE A 333 -9.56 -7.94 -14.19
C ILE A 333 -10.70 -8.98 -14.21
N ASP A 334 -11.04 -9.49 -15.41
CA ASP A 334 -12.17 -10.42 -15.59
C ASP A 334 -11.97 -11.73 -14.83
N LYS A 335 -10.73 -12.26 -14.83
CA LYS A 335 -10.41 -13.47 -14.08
C LYS A 335 -10.45 -13.21 -12.57
N ALA A 336 -10.03 -12.03 -12.10
CA ALA A 336 -10.15 -11.67 -10.70
C ALA A 336 -11.62 -11.60 -10.24
N PHE A 337 -12.49 -10.96 -11.03
CA PHE A 337 -13.94 -10.97 -10.77
C PHE A 337 -14.50 -12.39 -10.66
N LYS A 338 -14.22 -13.21 -11.68
CA LYS A 338 -14.72 -14.60 -11.71
C LYS A 338 -14.18 -15.42 -10.52
N ALA A 339 -12.92 -15.23 -10.13
CA ALA A 339 -12.32 -15.93 -9.01
C ALA A 339 -12.97 -15.56 -7.66
N MET A 340 -13.30 -14.29 -7.46
CA MET A 340 -14.03 -13.81 -6.29
C MET A 340 -15.45 -14.38 -6.25
N GLU A 341 -16.19 -14.31 -7.36
CA GLU A 341 -17.55 -14.88 -7.46
C GLU A 341 -17.56 -16.38 -7.15
N GLN A 342 -16.56 -17.12 -7.65
CA GLN A 342 -16.39 -18.55 -7.34
C GLN A 342 -16.05 -18.81 -5.88
N ALA A 343 -15.44 -17.85 -5.18
CA ALA A 343 -15.19 -17.89 -3.74
C ALA A 343 -16.41 -17.45 -2.90
N GLY A 344 -17.52 -17.11 -3.55
CA GLY A 344 -18.73 -16.60 -2.90
C GLY A 344 -18.62 -15.14 -2.45
N VAL A 345 -17.69 -14.39 -3.05
CA VAL A 345 -17.41 -12.99 -2.76
C VAL A 345 -18.00 -12.12 -3.87
N THR A 346 -18.69 -11.04 -3.50
CA THR A 346 -19.14 -10.04 -4.45
C THR A 346 -18.01 -9.05 -4.75
N PRO A 347 -17.52 -8.94 -6.00
CA PRO A 347 -16.47 -8.00 -6.33
C PRO A 347 -16.90 -6.55 -6.15
N ILE A 348 -16.00 -5.74 -5.61
CA ILE A 348 -16.17 -4.29 -5.41
C ILE A 348 -14.96 -3.59 -6.01
N VAL A 349 -15.18 -2.73 -7.01
CA VAL A 349 -14.11 -1.89 -7.54
C VAL A 349 -14.07 -0.59 -6.77
N ARG A 350 -12.92 -0.30 -6.17
CA ARG A 350 -12.66 0.98 -5.50
C ARG A 350 -11.31 1.53 -5.93
N PRO A 351 -11.21 2.86 -6.09
CA PRO A 351 -9.92 3.49 -6.34
C PRO A 351 -9.12 3.61 -5.03
N ILE A 352 -7.86 3.25 -5.08
CA ILE A 352 -6.93 3.47 -3.97
C ILE A 352 -6.63 4.98 -3.87
N ARG A 353 -6.81 5.55 -2.68
CA ARG A 353 -6.45 6.97 -2.42
C ARG A 353 -5.00 7.11 -1.92
N GLY A 354 -4.11 6.28 -2.42
CA GLY A 354 -2.69 6.20 -2.14
C GLY A 354 -1.92 5.60 -3.31
N GLY A 355 -0.79 4.99 -3.01
CA GLY A 355 0.00 4.17 -3.93
C GLY A 355 0.15 2.77 -3.37
N THR A 356 0.59 1.82 -4.18
CA THR A 356 0.93 0.45 -3.79
C THR A 356 2.11 -0.05 -4.61
N ASP A 357 2.73 -1.13 -4.19
CA ASP A 357 3.73 -1.85 -4.99
C ASP A 357 3.15 -2.25 -6.36
N GLY A 358 1.88 -2.67 -6.42
CA GLY A 358 1.20 -3.02 -7.67
C GLY A 358 1.12 -1.90 -8.68
N ALA A 359 0.94 -0.65 -8.22
CA ALA A 359 0.94 0.52 -9.10
C ALA A 359 2.31 0.73 -9.76
N ARG A 360 3.39 0.62 -9.00
CA ARG A 360 4.75 0.77 -9.52
C ARG A 360 5.15 -0.39 -10.42
N LEU A 361 4.85 -1.64 -10.01
CA LEU A 361 5.09 -2.85 -10.81
C LEU A 361 4.39 -2.78 -12.17
N SER A 362 3.17 -2.25 -12.22
CA SER A 362 2.43 -2.07 -13.47
C SER A 362 3.19 -1.18 -14.46
N TYR A 363 3.78 -0.08 -14.00
CA TYR A 363 4.63 0.80 -14.83
C TYR A 363 6.01 0.20 -15.15
N MET A 364 6.46 -0.80 -14.40
CA MET A 364 7.68 -1.57 -14.69
C MET A 364 7.44 -2.69 -15.72
N GLY A 365 6.21 -2.81 -16.25
CA GLY A 365 5.84 -3.79 -17.28
C GLY A 365 5.20 -5.07 -16.74
N LEU A 366 4.78 -5.08 -15.48
CA LEU A 366 4.07 -6.17 -14.83
C LEU A 366 2.68 -5.68 -14.37
N PRO A 367 1.63 -5.74 -15.20
CA PRO A 367 0.28 -5.37 -14.80
C PRO A 367 -0.13 -6.11 -13.52
N CYS A 368 -0.41 -5.37 -12.44
CA CYS A 368 -0.51 -5.93 -11.10
C CYS A 368 -1.59 -5.21 -10.26
N PRO A 369 -2.89 -5.57 -10.45
CA PRO A 369 -3.96 -5.06 -9.60
C PRO A 369 -3.86 -5.63 -8.18
N ASN A 370 -4.55 -4.98 -7.23
CA ASN A 370 -4.56 -5.34 -5.83
C ASN A 370 -5.85 -6.07 -5.45
N LEU A 371 -5.74 -7.11 -4.63
CA LEU A 371 -6.84 -7.94 -4.12
C LEU A 371 -6.94 -7.81 -2.60
N PHE A 372 -8.17 -7.94 -2.08
CA PHE A 372 -8.48 -7.89 -0.66
C PHE A 372 -7.80 -8.97 0.17
N THR A 373 -7.53 -8.66 1.44
CA THR A 373 -7.02 -9.59 2.45
C THR A 373 -8.02 -9.85 3.59
N GLY A 374 -8.81 -8.84 3.93
CA GLY A 374 -9.68 -8.86 5.12
C GLY A 374 -9.09 -8.16 6.33
N GLY A 375 -7.96 -7.48 6.17
CA GLY A 375 -7.43 -6.53 7.14
C GLY A 375 -8.18 -5.21 7.10
N MET A 376 -8.25 -4.52 8.23
CA MET A 376 -8.97 -3.26 8.40
C MET A 376 -8.27 -2.34 9.40
N ASN A 377 -8.51 -1.04 9.30
CA ASN A 377 -8.01 -0.01 10.20
C ASN A 377 -6.48 -0.03 10.36
N PHE A 378 -5.81 -0.19 9.25
CA PHE A 378 -4.35 -0.32 9.13
C PHE A 378 -3.58 0.80 9.85
N HIS A 379 -2.28 0.60 10.06
CA HIS A 379 -1.31 1.55 10.61
C HIS A 379 -1.55 1.97 12.06
N GLY A 380 -2.45 1.30 12.80
CA GLY A 380 -2.78 1.77 14.14
C GLY A 380 -3.26 0.71 15.12
N LYS A 381 -3.52 1.15 16.35
CA LYS A 381 -3.96 0.30 17.47
C LYS A 381 -5.36 -0.30 17.32
N PHE A 382 -6.12 0.16 16.34
CA PHE A 382 -7.47 -0.37 16.02
C PHE A 382 -7.45 -1.31 14.82
N GLU A 383 -6.26 -1.70 14.37
CA GLU A 383 -6.09 -2.66 13.30
C GLU A 383 -6.67 -4.02 13.70
N TYR A 384 -7.40 -4.63 12.77
CA TYR A 384 -7.94 -5.97 12.93
C TYR A 384 -8.04 -6.67 11.58
N CYS A 385 -8.21 -7.99 11.59
CA CYS A 385 -8.57 -8.74 10.40
C CYS A 385 -9.68 -9.76 10.65
N SER A 386 -10.40 -10.11 9.60
CA SER A 386 -11.40 -11.17 9.59
C SER A 386 -10.80 -12.46 9.03
N LEU A 387 -10.69 -13.48 9.85
CA LEU A 387 -10.21 -14.80 9.44
C LEU A 387 -11.10 -15.44 8.37
N ASP A 388 -12.40 -15.16 8.41
CA ASP A 388 -13.35 -15.65 7.41
C ASP A 388 -13.12 -15.00 6.05
N THR A 389 -12.83 -13.69 6.02
CA THR A 389 -12.46 -12.97 4.81
C THR A 389 -11.08 -13.43 4.29
N MET A 390 -10.10 -13.63 5.17
CA MET A 390 -8.78 -14.18 4.79
C MET A 390 -8.93 -15.56 4.09
N ARG A 391 -9.80 -16.42 4.58
CA ARG A 391 -10.09 -17.71 3.92
C ARG A 391 -10.69 -17.55 2.53
N ARG A 392 -11.55 -16.55 2.33
CA ARG A 392 -12.11 -16.24 1.01
C ARG A 392 -11.06 -15.62 0.07
N ALA A 393 -10.16 -14.81 0.59
CA ALA A 393 -9.01 -14.30 -0.16
C ALA A 393 -8.10 -15.44 -0.62
N GLN A 394 -7.73 -16.36 0.28
CA GLN A 394 -7.01 -17.58 -0.06
C GLN A 394 -7.72 -18.40 -1.14
N GLN A 395 -9.05 -18.59 -1.01
CA GLN A 395 -9.82 -19.31 -2.03
C GLN A 395 -9.86 -18.55 -3.36
N THR A 396 -9.91 -17.24 -3.33
CA THR A 396 -9.82 -16.40 -4.54
C THR A 396 -8.49 -16.59 -5.26
N ILE A 397 -7.37 -16.65 -4.52
CA ILE A 397 -6.04 -16.98 -5.07
C ILE A 397 -6.07 -18.34 -5.78
N LEU A 398 -6.60 -19.37 -5.13
CA LEU A 398 -6.70 -20.72 -5.71
C LEU A 398 -7.58 -20.77 -6.97
N ASN A 399 -8.69 -20.03 -6.97
CA ASN A 399 -9.59 -19.94 -8.13
C ASN A 399 -8.90 -19.19 -9.29
N LEU A 400 -8.20 -18.08 -9.00
CA LEU A 400 -7.41 -17.35 -10.00
C LEU A 400 -6.40 -18.26 -10.70
N ILE A 401 -5.64 -19.02 -9.93
CA ILE A 401 -4.63 -19.95 -10.42
C ILE A 401 -5.26 -20.94 -11.41
N GLN A 402 -6.41 -21.49 -11.09
CA GLN A 402 -7.13 -22.43 -11.96
C GLN A 402 -7.69 -21.75 -13.21
N LEU A 403 -8.24 -20.54 -13.08
CA LEU A 403 -8.76 -19.75 -14.21
C LEU A 403 -7.66 -19.35 -15.20
N TRP A 404 -6.43 -19.15 -14.75
CA TRP A 404 -5.29 -18.90 -15.62
C TRP A 404 -4.75 -20.15 -16.31
N ALA A 405 -5.15 -21.33 -15.86
CA ALA A 405 -4.84 -22.62 -16.51
C ALA A 405 -5.85 -23.01 -17.62
N GLU A 406 -7.02 -22.39 -17.66
CA GLU A 406 -8.02 -22.54 -18.71
C GLU A 406 -7.57 -21.88 -20.03
#